data_0d9fa8dde819672fb32ae9527066d06b
#
_entry.id   0d9fa8dde819672fb32ae9527066d06b
#
_cell.length_a   1.000
_cell.length_b   1.000
_cell.length_c   1.000
_cell.angle_alpha   90.00
_cell.angle_beta   90.00
_cell.angle_gamma   90.00
#
_symmetry.space_group_name_H-M   'P 1'
#
loop_
_entity.id
_entity.type
_entity.pdbx_description
1 polymer ?
#
loop_
_entity_poly.entity_id
_entity_poly.type
_entity_poly.pdbx_seq_one_letter_code
_entity_poly.pdbx_strand_id
1 'polypeptide(L)'
;MSTQQAVTRAIETPTHSPARRWALGILCAVVLIAAPLLLPGSFTFQLSGVIAYAVAALGLNLIIGYTGQISLGHNAFFALGAYSGALSMAFFNVHYLTSIAIAAVVSFVVGYLAGFPAQRLRGLYLTLLTLAI
;
A
#
# COMPACT_ATOMS: atom_id res chain seq x y z
N MET A 1 -28.34 12.72 -38.29
CA MET A 1 -27.74 12.74 -36.96
C MET A 1 -26.47 11.94 -37.05
N SER A 2 -25.29 12.58 -37.05
CA SER A 2 -24.04 11.93 -37.43
C SER A 2 -23.55 10.99 -36.33
N THR A 3 -22.97 9.86 -36.73
CA THR A 3 -22.38 8.82 -35.89
C THR A 3 -21.37 9.39 -34.85
N GLN A 4 -20.73 10.49 -35.19
CA GLN A 4 -19.82 11.25 -34.31
C GLN A 4 -20.50 11.80 -33.06
N GLN A 5 -21.76 12.25 -33.15
CA GLN A 5 -22.48 12.78 -31.99
C GLN A 5 -22.95 11.69 -31.02
N ALA A 6 -23.19 10.48 -31.53
CA ALA A 6 -23.52 9.33 -30.70
C ALA A 6 -22.31 8.82 -29.92
N VAL A 7 -21.13 8.81 -30.55
CA VAL A 7 -19.86 8.43 -29.92
C VAL A 7 -19.46 9.44 -28.82
N THR A 8 -19.61 10.74 -29.06
CA THR A 8 -19.28 11.77 -28.08
C THR A 8 -20.16 11.69 -26.83
N ARG A 9 -21.46 11.35 -26.98
CA ARG A 9 -22.36 11.14 -25.83
C ARG A 9 -22.07 9.86 -25.04
N ALA A 10 -21.51 8.84 -25.68
CA ALA A 10 -21.15 7.58 -25.01
C ALA A 10 -19.89 7.72 -24.13
N ILE A 11 -19.06 8.77 -24.37
CA ILE A 11 -17.84 9.05 -23.62
C ILE A 11 -18.10 10.04 -22.45
N GLU A 12 -19.30 10.60 -22.32
CA GLU A 12 -19.67 11.37 -21.14
C GLU A 12 -19.65 10.44 -19.91
N THR A 13 -18.46 10.30 -19.34
CA THR A 13 -18.29 9.70 -18.01
C THR A 13 -19.18 10.48 -17.04
N PRO A 14 -19.98 9.80 -16.21
CA PRO A 14 -20.82 10.49 -15.24
C PRO A 14 -19.91 11.32 -14.35
N THR A 15 -19.99 12.64 -14.49
CA THR A 15 -19.29 13.59 -13.63
C THR A 15 -19.89 13.48 -12.24
N HIS A 16 -19.41 12.53 -11.46
CA HIS A 16 -19.75 12.45 -10.05
C HIS A 16 -19.29 13.77 -9.43
N SER A 17 -20.24 14.56 -8.92
CA SER A 17 -19.97 15.84 -8.27
C SER A 17 -18.83 15.62 -7.23
N PRO A 18 -17.83 16.50 -7.19
CA PRO A 18 -16.70 16.35 -6.27
C PRO A 18 -17.18 16.19 -4.82
N ALA A 19 -18.28 16.82 -4.45
CA ALA A 19 -18.92 16.68 -3.14
C ALA A 19 -19.30 15.22 -2.81
N ARG A 20 -19.79 14.44 -3.77
CA ARG A 20 -20.15 13.03 -3.56
C ARG A 20 -18.92 12.16 -3.33
N ARG A 21 -17.80 12.42 -4.02
CA ARG A 21 -16.55 11.71 -3.83
C ARG A 21 -15.97 11.97 -2.44
N TRP A 22 -15.99 13.21 -1.99
CA TRP A 22 -15.58 13.58 -0.64
C TRP A 22 -16.51 13.01 0.44
N ALA A 23 -17.83 13.03 0.22
CA ALA A 23 -18.79 12.41 1.13
C ALA A 23 -18.59 10.92 1.27
N LEU A 24 -18.34 10.19 0.18
CA LEU A 24 -18.00 8.76 0.22
C LEU A 24 -16.67 8.48 0.95
N GLY A 25 -15.67 9.31 0.72
CA GLY A 25 -14.37 9.19 1.42
C GLY A 25 -14.52 9.41 2.92
N ILE A 26 -15.25 10.44 3.34
CA ILE A 26 -15.54 10.74 4.75
C ILE A 26 -16.35 9.60 5.38
N LEU A 27 -17.38 9.09 4.69
CA LEU A 27 -18.19 7.98 5.17
C LEU A 27 -17.34 6.73 5.37
N CYS A 28 -16.48 6.37 4.41
CA CYS A 28 -15.56 5.26 4.55
C CYS A 28 -14.60 5.45 5.74
N ALA A 29 -14.05 6.64 5.92
CA ALA A 29 -13.16 6.94 7.05
C ALA A 29 -13.88 6.81 8.39
N VAL A 30 -15.10 7.33 8.50
CA VAL A 30 -15.92 7.21 9.71
C VAL A 30 -16.25 5.75 10.02
N VAL A 31 -16.63 4.96 9.03
CA VAL A 31 -16.91 3.52 9.18
C VAL A 31 -15.66 2.77 9.64
N LEU A 32 -14.49 3.05 9.06
CA LEU A 32 -13.22 2.43 9.44
C LEU A 32 -12.81 2.77 10.88
N ILE A 33 -13.05 3.99 11.34
CA ILE A 33 -12.73 4.44 12.71
C ILE A 33 -13.74 3.87 13.72
N ALA A 34 -15.01 3.76 13.35
CA ALA A 34 -16.07 3.24 14.21
C ALA A 34 -16.04 1.71 14.33
N ALA A 35 -15.56 1.01 13.30
CA ALA A 35 -15.53 -0.45 13.26
C ALA A 35 -14.86 -1.11 14.49
N PRO A 36 -13.66 -0.70 14.95
CA PRO A 36 -13.03 -1.32 16.13
C PRO A 36 -13.77 -1.06 17.44
N LEU A 37 -14.65 -0.05 17.51
CA LEU A 37 -15.43 0.26 18.69
C LEU A 37 -16.71 -0.59 18.80
N LEU A 38 -17.23 -1.04 17.64
CA LEU A 38 -18.51 -1.73 17.53
C LEU A 38 -18.37 -3.24 17.34
N LEU A 39 -17.21 -3.73 16.88
CA LEU A 39 -17.00 -5.14 16.55
C LEU A 39 -16.22 -5.88 17.67
N PRO A 40 -16.49 -7.18 17.85
CA PRO A 40 -15.70 -8.05 18.71
C PRO A 40 -14.23 -8.09 18.29
N GLY A 41 -13.31 -8.34 19.24
CA GLY A 41 -11.86 -8.30 19.00
C GLY A 41 -11.36 -9.18 17.84
N SER A 42 -12.01 -10.30 17.57
CA SER A 42 -11.67 -11.19 16.44
C SER A 42 -11.86 -10.50 15.09
N PHE A 43 -12.93 -9.73 14.91
CA PHE A 43 -13.18 -8.97 13.69
C PHE A 43 -12.24 -7.77 13.56
N THR A 44 -11.92 -7.13 14.67
CA THR A 44 -10.95 -6.02 14.69
C THR A 44 -9.56 -6.49 14.25
N PHE A 45 -9.13 -7.67 14.69
CA PHE A 45 -7.88 -8.27 14.25
C PHE A 45 -7.87 -8.56 12.74
N GLN A 46 -8.95 -9.17 12.21
CA GLN A 46 -9.07 -9.41 10.77
C GLN A 46 -9.10 -8.11 9.96
N LEU A 47 -9.82 -7.09 10.44
CA LEU A 47 -9.89 -5.79 9.79
C LEU A 47 -8.54 -5.09 9.74
N SER A 48 -7.73 -5.17 10.80
CA SER A 48 -6.37 -4.61 10.80
C SER A 48 -5.48 -5.27 9.75
N GLY A 49 -5.61 -6.59 9.56
CA GLY A 49 -4.94 -7.30 8.48
C GLY A 49 -5.35 -6.81 7.09
N VAL A 50 -6.65 -6.65 6.86
CA VAL A 50 -7.16 -6.11 5.58
C VAL A 50 -6.64 -4.71 5.31
N ILE A 51 -6.60 -3.84 6.31
CA ILE A 51 -6.07 -2.48 6.17
C ILE A 51 -4.57 -2.52 5.84
N ALA A 52 -3.80 -3.37 6.52
CA ALA A 52 -2.37 -3.53 6.25
C ALA A 52 -2.10 -3.98 4.80
N TYR A 53 -2.85 -4.96 4.31
CA TYR A 53 -2.76 -5.40 2.91
C TYR A 53 -3.23 -4.32 1.92
N ALA A 54 -4.25 -3.55 2.26
CA ALA A 54 -4.71 -2.44 1.42
C ALA A 54 -3.62 -1.36 1.26
N VAL A 55 -2.92 -1.00 2.34
CA VAL A 55 -1.79 -0.06 2.30
C VAL A 55 -0.63 -0.62 1.47
N ALA A 56 -0.31 -1.92 1.62
CA ALA A 56 0.70 -2.59 0.81
C ALA A 56 0.34 -2.58 -0.69
N ALA A 57 -0.92 -2.85 -1.02
CA ALA A 57 -1.41 -2.82 -2.40
C ALA A 57 -1.36 -1.40 -3.00
N LEU A 58 -1.68 -0.37 -2.21
CA LEU A 58 -1.53 1.03 -2.64
C LEU A 58 -0.06 1.37 -2.93
N GLY A 59 0.87 0.92 -2.07
CA GLY A 59 2.30 1.09 -2.29
C GLY A 59 2.78 0.43 -3.58
N LEU A 60 2.34 -0.80 -3.84
CA LEU A 60 2.65 -1.53 -5.08
C LEU A 60 2.08 -0.83 -6.31
N ASN A 61 0.83 -0.36 -6.24
CA ASN A 61 0.19 0.37 -7.33
C ASN A 61 0.94 1.68 -7.65
N LEU A 62 1.46 2.37 -6.64
CA LEU A 62 2.28 3.57 -6.80
C LEU A 62 3.59 3.25 -7.54
N ILE A 63 4.28 2.18 -7.15
CA ILE A 63 5.51 1.73 -7.81
C ILE A 63 5.22 1.40 -9.28
N ILE A 64 4.23 0.55 -9.56
CA ILE A 64 3.88 0.15 -10.94
C ILE A 64 3.46 1.37 -11.75
N GLY A 65 2.65 2.27 -11.17
CA GLY A 65 2.15 3.46 -11.86
C GLY A 65 3.23 4.46 -12.25
N TYR A 66 4.25 4.65 -11.41
CA TYR A 66 5.32 5.62 -11.69
C TYR A 66 6.52 5.02 -12.44
N THR A 67 6.88 3.78 -12.14
CA THR A 67 8.08 3.15 -12.74
C THR A 67 7.76 2.24 -13.91
N GLY A 68 6.50 1.82 -14.06
CA GLY A 68 6.08 0.85 -15.08
C GLY A 68 6.70 -0.55 -14.87
N GLN A 69 7.28 -0.81 -13.70
CA GLN A 69 7.99 -2.05 -13.41
C GLN A 69 7.26 -2.86 -12.35
N ILE A 70 7.16 -4.16 -12.57
CA ILE A 70 6.56 -5.09 -11.61
C ILE A 70 7.62 -5.41 -10.56
N SER A 71 7.39 -5.02 -9.31
CA SER A 71 8.26 -5.35 -8.18
C SER A 71 7.77 -6.62 -7.50
N LEU A 72 8.45 -7.74 -7.71
CA LEU A 72 8.20 -9.00 -6.98
C LEU A 72 8.77 -8.96 -5.55
N GLY A 73 9.73 -8.08 -5.28
CA GLY A 73 10.32 -7.89 -3.95
C GLY A 73 9.47 -7.09 -2.96
N HIS A 74 8.31 -6.54 -3.38
CA HIS A 74 7.47 -5.73 -2.49
C HIS A 74 7.02 -6.49 -1.23
N ASN A 75 6.72 -7.79 -1.37
CA ASN A 75 6.34 -8.65 -0.24
C ASN A 75 7.49 -8.84 0.77
N ALA A 76 8.74 -8.85 0.31
CA ALA A 76 9.91 -8.95 1.20
C ALA A 76 10.03 -7.70 2.08
N PHE A 77 9.81 -6.50 1.55
CA PHE A 77 9.80 -5.27 2.34
C PHE A 77 8.64 -5.21 3.33
N PHE A 78 7.47 -5.71 2.93
CA PHE A 78 6.33 -5.83 3.83
C PHE A 78 6.63 -6.78 5.01
N ALA A 79 7.21 -7.95 4.72
CA ALA A 79 7.62 -8.92 5.74
C ALA A 79 8.71 -8.36 6.64
N LEU A 80 9.72 -7.68 6.07
CA LEU A 80 10.81 -7.07 6.82
C LEU A 80 10.28 -6.00 7.80
N GLY A 81 9.37 -5.15 7.36
CA GLY A 81 8.74 -4.13 8.21
C GLY A 81 7.96 -4.76 9.36
N ALA A 82 7.13 -5.76 9.07
CA ALA A 82 6.36 -6.47 10.09
C ALA A 82 7.26 -7.19 11.09
N TYR A 83 8.30 -7.88 10.61
CA TYR A 83 9.21 -8.65 11.46
C TYR A 83 10.07 -7.75 12.34
N SER A 84 10.67 -6.68 11.79
CA SER A 84 11.47 -5.73 12.57
C SER A 84 10.64 -4.99 13.63
N GLY A 85 9.38 -4.66 13.31
CA GLY A 85 8.45 -4.09 14.27
C GLY A 85 8.12 -5.06 15.40
N ALA A 86 7.80 -6.32 15.09
CA ALA A 86 7.50 -7.34 16.07
C ALA A 86 8.71 -7.65 16.98
N LEU A 87 9.92 -7.79 16.39
CA LEU A 87 11.14 -8.02 17.16
C LEU A 87 11.46 -6.87 18.13
N SER A 88 11.29 -5.62 17.67
CA SER A 88 11.57 -4.46 18.52
C SER A 88 10.67 -4.43 19.75
N MET A 89 9.41 -4.80 19.61
CA MET A 89 8.50 -4.94 20.75
C MET A 89 8.87 -6.12 21.66
N ALA A 90 9.23 -7.27 21.08
CA ALA A 90 9.52 -8.47 21.83
C ALA A 90 10.84 -8.40 22.64
N PHE A 91 11.90 -7.83 22.06
CA PHE A 91 13.22 -7.80 22.68
C PHE A 91 13.52 -6.53 23.46
N PHE A 92 13.04 -5.38 22.98
CA PHE A 92 13.34 -4.08 23.61
C PHE A 92 12.17 -3.53 24.44
N ASN A 93 11.03 -4.23 24.44
CA ASN A 93 9.83 -3.83 25.20
C ASN A 93 9.42 -2.36 24.97
N VAL A 94 9.67 -1.88 23.74
CA VAL A 94 9.39 -0.51 23.34
C VAL A 94 7.90 -0.29 23.05
N HIS A 95 7.45 0.94 23.20
CA HIS A 95 6.08 1.32 22.85
C HIS A 95 5.82 1.11 21.34
N TYR A 96 4.58 0.77 20.96
CA TYR A 96 4.24 0.44 19.57
C TYR A 96 4.58 1.54 18.56
N LEU A 97 4.48 2.82 18.93
CA LEU A 97 4.88 3.95 18.07
C LEU A 97 6.39 3.95 17.76
N THR A 98 7.21 3.61 18.75
CA THR A 98 8.66 3.49 18.60
C THR A 98 9.00 2.28 17.70
N SER A 99 8.25 1.19 17.85
CA SER A 99 8.36 0.00 16.99
C SER A 99 8.10 0.33 15.52
N ILE A 100 7.07 1.12 15.23
CA ILE A 100 6.77 1.59 13.86
C ILE A 100 7.94 2.42 13.29
N ALA A 101 8.51 3.32 14.09
CA ALA A 101 9.65 4.13 13.67
C ALA A 101 10.87 3.25 13.36
N ILE A 102 11.17 2.26 14.21
CA ILE A 102 12.27 1.30 13.99
C ILE A 102 12.02 0.50 12.71
N ALA A 103 10.82 -0.03 12.52
CA ALA A 103 10.45 -0.78 11.32
C ALA A 103 10.61 0.07 10.04
N ALA A 104 10.21 1.34 10.09
CA ALA A 104 10.36 2.27 8.98
C ALA A 104 11.85 2.53 8.64
N VAL A 105 12.69 2.75 9.65
CA VAL A 105 14.13 2.98 9.46
C VAL A 105 14.80 1.73 8.89
N VAL A 106 14.52 0.55 9.44
CA VAL A 106 15.09 -0.71 8.95
C VAL A 106 14.68 -0.97 7.51
N SER A 107 13.39 -0.81 7.19
CA SER A 107 12.88 -1.00 5.82
C SER A 107 13.48 0.03 4.85
N PHE A 108 13.69 1.27 5.30
CA PHE A 108 14.32 2.32 4.50
C PHE A 108 15.78 1.98 4.20
N VAL A 109 16.57 1.57 5.21
CA VAL A 109 17.99 1.21 5.05
C VAL A 109 18.14 0.02 4.09
N VAL A 110 17.36 -1.04 4.29
CA VAL A 110 17.41 -2.20 3.41
C VAL A 110 16.94 -1.85 2.00
N GLY A 111 15.88 -1.04 1.87
CA GLY A 111 15.41 -0.55 0.57
C GLY A 111 16.45 0.30 -0.15
N TYR A 112 17.16 1.15 0.56
CA TYR A 112 18.24 1.96 0.00
C TYR A 112 19.39 1.08 -0.50
N LEU A 113 19.83 0.11 0.30
CA LEU A 113 20.90 -0.81 -0.06
C LEU A 113 20.53 -1.71 -1.25
N ALA A 114 19.30 -2.22 -1.28
CA ALA A 114 18.79 -3.03 -2.40
C ALA A 114 18.56 -2.19 -3.66
N GLY A 115 18.15 -0.93 -3.51
CA GLY A 115 17.92 0.01 -4.62
C GLY A 115 19.20 0.41 -5.36
N PHE A 116 20.34 0.41 -4.68
CA PHE A 116 21.61 0.79 -5.30
C PHE A 116 22.03 -0.11 -6.47
N PRO A 117 22.05 -1.46 -6.34
CA PRO A 117 22.30 -2.34 -7.47
C PRO A 117 21.15 -2.35 -8.49
N ALA A 118 19.91 -2.16 -8.03
CA ALA A 118 18.72 -2.18 -8.89
C ALA A 118 18.73 -1.07 -9.95
N GLN A 119 19.31 0.10 -9.66
CA GLN A 119 19.42 1.23 -10.62
C GLN A 119 20.26 0.92 -11.85
N ARG A 120 21.18 -0.06 -11.77
CA ARG A 120 22.05 -0.47 -12.88
C ARG A 120 21.42 -1.52 -13.79
N LEU A 121 20.30 -2.10 -13.39
CA LEU A 121 19.61 -3.16 -14.11
C LEU A 121 18.31 -2.62 -14.72
N ARG A 122 18.07 -2.94 -15.99
CA ARG A 122 16.87 -2.51 -16.73
C ARG A 122 16.07 -3.74 -17.18
N GLY A 123 14.75 -3.62 -17.18
CA GLY A 123 13.83 -4.63 -17.72
C GLY A 123 13.76 -5.92 -16.89
N LEU A 124 13.77 -7.07 -17.55
CA LEU A 124 13.59 -8.40 -16.95
C LEU A 124 14.60 -8.74 -15.85
N TYR A 125 15.83 -8.23 -15.95
CA TYR A 125 16.86 -8.46 -14.93
C TYR A 125 16.52 -7.82 -13.58
N LEU A 126 15.84 -6.68 -13.58
CA LEU A 126 15.38 -6.04 -12.34
C LEU A 126 14.31 -6.88 -11.67
N THR A 127 13.38 -7.47 -12.43
CA THR A 127 12.32 -8.33 -11.91
C THR A 127 12.91 -9.59 -11.26
N LEU A 128 13.92 -10.20 -11.88
CA LEU A 128 14.62 -11.36 -11.33
C LEU A 128 15.41 -11.01 -10.06
N LEU A 129 16.04 -9.83 -10.01
CA LEU A 129 16.75 -9.37 -8.81
C LEU A 129 15.78 -9.16 -7.64
N THR A 130 14.61 -8.55 -7.89
CA THR A 130 13.60 -8.33 -6.84
C THR A 130 12.95 -9.62 -6.37
N LEU A 131 13.01 -10.68 -7.17
CA LEU A 131 12.57 -12.03 -6.77
C LEU A 131 13.60 -12.72 -5.86
N ALA A 132 14.89 -12.37 -6.00
CA ALA A 132 15.98 -12.98 -5.22
C ALA A 132 16.17 -12.37 -3.82
N ILE A 133 15.51 -11.24 -3.54
CA ILE A 133 15.51 -10.55 -2.24
C ILE A 133 14.39 -11.10 -1.36
#